data_25caf53e57b4ffd36eca196c9f57e230
#
_entry.id   25caf53e57b4ffd36eca196c9f57e230
#
_cell.length_a   1.000
_cell.length_b   1.000
_cell.length_c   1.000
_cell.angle_alpha   90.00
_cell.angle_beta   90.00
_cell.angle_gamma   90.00
#
_symmetry.space_group_name_H-M   'P 1'
#
loop_
_entity.id
_entity.type
_entity.pdbx_description
1 polymer ?
#
loop_
_entity_poly.entity_id
_entity_poly.type
_entity_poly.pdbx_seq_one_letter_code
_entity_poly.pdbx_strand_id
1 'polypeptide(L)'
;MNEWIIQAIPHAARSAYASLVSAQWLLFLLADETAFFGASIHELPCGALLARTSNGRFEVVSLIVSEEHRHQGIATALWHVAEQAAIEQGCGTLDVCYQISDSGNNTLLSYFLRNGFSIPREGACHYALPIDQLAHTMLAGLPQITAKAEARIFPLNQIPDADARVSYSYIESKLPAGMRADHAPGQILWEYSNCYISKKNVLSFVIFSEYEGMLHLHSAYADSPSSGKILIALLRKAYDQLAQEPEHFTGFSTTSVNDTSEKLVNTLLTGTEPVKRHIFYTQKPLFRSTPMLPEWGGILARSNALMDILANAGGSVSLVTNPGMLPYFIWQPGNGMSIRLFYSLNDQTYTSFSLSAELSLNASAKKLKPLTQIMEEDPGPAQLVPDTTGKFLALVGVLEEGAVLDPAQTLDSFLMPFIEQAKRLLTMMKENEN
;
A
#
# COMPACT_ATOMS: atom_id res chain seq x y z
N MET A 1 -35.80 -12.83 7.43
CA MET A 1 -35.48 -12.98 6.00
C MET A 1 -34.81 -11.70 5.57
N ASN A 2 -33.70 -11.77 4.89
CA ASN A 2 -33.05 -10.54 4.38
C ASN A 2 -33.96 -9.98 3.28
N GLU A 3 -34.37 -8.73 3.42
CA GLU A 3 -35.24 -8.05 2.46
C GLU A 3 -34.51 -7.56 1.20
N TRP A 4 -33.16 -7.70 1.18
CA TRP A 4 -32.34 -7.25 0.06
C TRP A 4 -32.08 -8.34 -0.98
N ILE A 5 -32.00 -7.90 -2.24
CA ILE A 5 -31.67 -8.74 -3.41
C ILE A 5 -30.33 -8.24 -3.99
N ILE A 6 -29.44 -9.17 -4.33
CA ILE A 6 -28.19 -8.86 -5.02
C ILE A 6 -28.21 -9.49 -6.40
N GLN A 7 -27.79 -8.70 -7.40
CA GLN A 7 -27.73 -9.15 -8.79
C GLN A 7 -26.69 -8.38 -9.61
N ALA A 8 -26.25 -8.97 -10.71
CA ALA A 8 -25.51 -8.24 -11.71
C ALA A 8 -26.43 -7.21 -12.36
N ILE A 9 -26.00 -5.95 -12.46
CA ILE A 9 -26.81 -4.86 -12.98
C ILE A 9 -26.48 -4.64 -14.46
N PRO A 10 -27.46 -4.78 -15.35
CA PRO A 10 -27.28 -4.51 -16.77
C PRO A 10 -26.86 -3.05 -16.99
N HIS A 11 -26.09 -2.80 -18.04
CA HIS A 11 -25.55 -1.47 -18.36
C HIS A 11 -26.63 -0.35 -18.34
N ALA A 12 -27.80 -0.60 -18.91
CA ALA A 12 -28.91 0.36 -18.95
C ALA A 12 -29.49 0.76 -17.57
N ALA A 13 -29.29 -0.09 -16.53
CA ALA A 13 -29.82 0.17 -15.20
C ALA A 13 -28.77 0.71 -14.20
N ARG A 14 -27.48 0.78 -14.60
CA ARG A 14 -26.38 1.18 -13.71
C ARG A 14 -26.49 2.62 -13.20
N SER A 15 -27.08 3.52 -13.99
CA SER A 15 -27.25 4.94 -13.60
C SER A 15 -28.07 5.11 -12.32
N ALA A 16 -29.00 4.18 -12.01
CA ALA A 16 -29.75 4.21 -10.76
C ALA A 16 -28.88 4.03 -9.50
N TYR A 17 -27.68 3.47 -9.66
CA TYR A 17 -26.71 3.23 -8.57
C TYR A 17 -25.60 4.30 -8.51
N ALA A 18 -25.66 5.36 -9.30
CA ALA A 18 -24.58 6.35 -9.39
C ALA A 18 -24.20 6.98 -8.04
N SER A 19 -25.17 7.20 -7.15
CA SER A 19 -24.93 7.70 -5.79
C SER A 19 -24.17 6.72 -4.86
N LEU A 20 -24.10 5.45 -5.26
CA LEU A 20 -23.41 4.38 -4.56
C LEU A 20 -22.07 4.00 -5.22
N VAL A 21 -21.53 4.89 -6.07
CA VAL A 21 -20.21 4.74 -6.68
C VAL A 21 -19.41 6.01 -6.38
N SER A 22 -18.15 5.85 -5.99
CA SER A 22 -17.27 7.01 -5.74
C SER A 22 -17.13 7.85 -7.01
N ALA A 23 -17.12 9.18 -6.88
CA ALA A 23 -17.12 10.13 -8.01
C ALA A 23 -16.03 9.83 -9.06
N GLN A 24 -14.84 9.46 -8.60
CA GLN A 24 -13.71 9.08 -9.46
C GLN A 24 -13.97 7.87 -10.36
N TRP A 25 -14.96 7.01 -10.02
CA TRP A 25 -15.28 5.79 -10.75
C TRP A 25 -16.56 5.91 -11.57
N LEU A 26 -17.25 7.06 -11.55
CA LEU A 26 -18.51 7.25 -12.30
C LEU A 26 -18.34 7.05 -13.79
N LEU A 27 -17.19 7.45 -14.36
CA LEU A 27 -16.90 7.24 -15.79
C LEU A 27 -16.80 5.75 -16.14
N PHE A 28 -16.31 4.92 -15.19
CA PHE A 28 -16.20 3.48 -15.38
C PHE A 28 -17.52 2.74 -15.16
N LEU A 29 -18.50 3.38 -14.52
CA LEU A 29 -19.82 2.78 -14.31
C LEU A 29 -20.48 2.37 -15.62
N LEU A 30 -20.27 3.14 -16.69
CA LEU A 30 -20.84 2.93 -18.02
C LEU A 30 -19.85 2.29 -19.01
N ALA A 31 -18.66 1.86 -18.57
CA ALA A 31 -17.72 1.15 -19.44
C ALA A 31 -18.10 -0.32 -19.59
N ASP A 32 -18.00 -0.84 -20.81
CA ASP A 32 -18.37 -2.24 -21.13
C ASP A 32 -17.47 -3.27 -20.43
N GLU A 33 -16.23 -2.90 -20.12
CA GLU A 33 -15.22 -3.77 -19.51
C GLU A 33 -15.39 -3.92 -18.00
N THR A 34 -16.42 -3.32 -17.40
CA THR A 34 -16.65 -3.36 -15.96
C THR A 34 -17.74 -4.35 -15.56
N ALA A 35 -17.50 -5.10 -14.50
CA ALA A 35 -18.52 -5.87 -13.80
C ALA A 35 -19.19 -4.97 -12.73
N PHE A 36 -20.50 -4.99 -12.68
CA PHE A 36 -21.26 -4.19 -11.74
C PHE A 36 -22.35 -5.01 -11.05
N PHE A 37 -22.29 -5.00 -9.71
CA PHE A 37 -23.26 -5.70 -8.86
C PHE A 37 -23.98 -4.71 -7.97
N GLY A 38 -25.29 -4.83 -7.89
CA GLY A 38 -26.15 -3.97 -7.08
C GLY A 38 -26.90 -4.76 -6.03
N ALA A 39 -27.06 -4.16 -4.85
CA ALA A 39 -28.01 -4.59 -3.84
C ALA A 39 -29.18 -3.62 -3.81
N SER A 40 -30.40 -4.16 -3.73
CA SER A 40 -31.63 -3.37 -3.63
C SER A 40 -32.59 -3.92 -2.59
N ILE A 41 -33.36 -3.00 -1.97
CA ILE A 41 -34.50 -3.30 -1.08
C ILE A 41 -35.71 -2.65 -1.71
N HIS A 42 -36.76 -3.41 -1.97
CA HIS A 42 -37.98 -2.92 -2.65
C HIS A 42 -37.64 -2.11 -3.92
N GLU A 43 -36.71 -2.63 -4.74
CA GLU A 43 -36.21 -2.00 -5.97
C GLU A 43 -35.38 -0.72 -5.79
N LEU A 44 -35.20 -0.24 -4.56
CA LEU A 44 -34.35 0.92 -4.27
C LEU A 44 -32.90 0.46 -4.06
N PRO A 45 -31.92 1.06 -4.76
CA PRO A 45 -30.49 0.76 -4.55
C PRO A 45 -30.05 1.04 -3.13
N CYS A 46 -29.41 0.06 -2.48
CA CYS A 46 -28.88 0.20 -1.14
C CYS A 46 -27.40 -0.19 -1.01
N GLY A 47 -26.83 -0.81 -2.04
CA GLY A 47 -25.41 -1.15 -2.11
C GLY A 47 -24.96 -1.37 -3.56
N ALA A 48 -23.69 -1.10 -3.83
CA ALA A 48 -23.09 -1.28 -5.15
C ALA A 48 -21.64 -1.74 -5.04
N LEU A 49 -21.23 -2.64 -5.93
CA LEU A 49 -19.86 -3.06 -6.14
C LEU A 49 -19.51 -2.91 -7.62
N LEU A 50 -18.45 -2.15 -7.90
CA LEU A 50 -17.87 -1.98 -9.21
C LEU A 50 -16.52 -2.67 -9.27
N ALA A 51 -16.29 -3.46 -10.30
CA ALA A 51 -15.03 -4.16 -10.52
C ALA A 51 -14.62 -4.12 -12.00
N ARG A 52 -13.35 -4.33 -12.25
CA ARG A 52 -12.79 -4.50 -13.60
C ARG A 52 -11.91 -5.73 -13.68
N THR A 53 -11.83 -6.31 -14.87
CA THR A 53 -10.95 -7.46 -15.12
C THR A 53 -9.76 -7.02 -15.95
N SER A 54 -8.55 -7.32 -15.49
CA SER A 54 -7.31 -7.04 -16.21
C SER A 54 -6.26 -8.10 -15.91
N ASN A 55 -5.63 -8.63 -16.95
CA ASN A 55 -4.50 -9.60 -16.83
C ASN A 55 -4.80 -10.79 -15.90
N GLY A 56 -6.02 -11.33 -15.95
CA GLY A 56 -6.42 -12.46 -15.10
C GLY A 56 -6.67 -12.10 -13.63
N ARG A 57 -6.76 -10.82 -13.31
CA ARG A 57 -7.12 -10.26 -12.00
C ARG A 57 -8.50 -9.64 -12.04
N PHE A 58 -9.26 -9.80 -10.98
CA PHE A 58 -10.53 -9.14 -10.79
C PHE A 58 -10.37 -8.07 -9.72
N GLU A 59 -10.28 -6.82 -10.13
CA GLU A 59 -10.02 -5.69 -9.24
C GLU A 59 -11.33 -5.00 -8.83
N VAL A 60 -11.66 -5.04 -7.55
CA VAL A 60 -12.77 -4.26 -7.01
C VAL A 60 -12.31 -2.83 -6.76
N VAL A 61 -12.90 -1.90 -7.50
CA VAL A 61 -12.51 -0.47 -7.47
C VAL A 61 -13.45 0.37 -6.61
N SER A 62 -14.67 -0.10 -6.37
CA SER A 62 -15.64 0.58 -5.50
C SER A 62 -16.57 -0.43 -4.85
N LEU A 63 -16.80 -0.28 -3.55
CA LEU A 63 -17.85 -0.98 -2.80
C LEU A 63 -18.44 -0.01 -1.79
N ILE A 64 -19.70 0.34 -1.98
CA ILE A 64 -20.42 1.27 -1.10
C ILE A 64 -21.75 0.63 -0.70
N VAL A 65 -22.08 0.72 0.58
CA VAL A 65 -23.41 0.41 1.13
C VAL A 65 -23.92 1.69 1.79
N SER A 66 -25.18 2.07 1.49
CA SER A 66 -25.82 3.24 2.08
C SER A 66 -25.81 3.14 3.61
N GLU A 67 -25.67 4.27 4.29
CA GLU A 67 -25.49 4.30 5.76
C GLU A 67 -26.59 3.57 6.51
N GLU A 68 -27.84 3.77 6.07
CA GLU A 68 -29.02 3.16 6.66
C GLU A 68 -29.05 1.64 6.61
N HIS A 69 -28.29 1.05 5.67
CA HIS A 69 -28.26 -0.39 5.41
C HIS A 69 -26.93 -1.06 5.75
N ARG A 70 -26.03 -0.33 6.42
CA ARG A 70 -24.76 -0.90 6.92
C ARG A 70 -25.02 -1.95 8.02
N HIS A 71 -24.04 -2.81 8.22
CA HIS A 71 -24.04 -3.87 9.22
C HIS A 71 -25.15 -4.96 9.03
N GLN A 72 -25.82 -4.98 7.87
CA GLN A 72 -26.84 -5.96 7.52
C GLN A 72 -26.32 -7.12 6.64
N GLY A 73 -25.00 -7.21 6.43
CA GLY A 73 -24.38 -8.26 5.63
C GLY A 73 -24.35 -8.00 4.12
N ILE A 74 -24.87 -6.86 3.62
CA ILE A 74 -24.95 -6.51 2.20
C ILE A 74 -23.57 -6.49 1.56
N ALA A 75 -22.57 -5.84 2.18
CA ALA A 75 -21.20 -5.80 1.67
C ALA A 75 -20.62 -7.21 1.51
N THR A 76 -20.81 -8.08 2.49
CA THR A 76 -20.33 -9.47 2.44
C THR A 76 -20.99 -10.24 1.30
N ALA A 77 -22.28 -10.05 1.08
CA ALA A 77 -22.99 -10.72 0.00
C ALA A 77 -22.57 -10.18 -1.38
N LEU A 78 -22.32 -8.86 -1.53
CA LEU A 78 -21.75 -8.29 -2.75
C LEU A 78 -20.34 -8.88 -3.04
N TRP A 79 -19.51 -9.06 -2.01
CA TRP A 79 -18.21 -9.73 -2.16
C TRP A 79 -18.35 -11.16 -2.68
N HIS A 80 -19.26 -11.96 -2.14
CA HIS A 80 -19.47 -13.33 -2.60
C HIS A 80 -19.90 -13.41 -4.07
N VAL A 81 -20.76 -12.50 -4.51
CA VAL A 81 -21.16 -12.45 -5.93
C VAL A 81 -19.99 -12.02 -6.82
N ALA A 82 -19.20 -11.05 -6.39
CA ALA A 82 -18.01 -10.62 -7.13
C ALA A 82 -16.96 -11.73 -7.21
N GLU A 83 -16.76 -12.48 -6.13
CA GLU A 83 -15.84 -13.62 -6.09
C GLU A 83 -16.29 -14.73 -7.05
N GLN A 84 -17.57 -15.05 -7.06
CA GLN A 84 -18.13 -16.05 -7.98
C GLN A 84 -17.96 -15.60 -9.44
N ALA A 85 -18.27 -14.35 -9.74
CA ALA A 85 -18.09 -13.80 -11.09
C ALA A 85 -16.62 -13.79 -11.54
N ALA A 86 -15.69 -13.49 -10.63
CA ALA A 86 -14.27 -13.53 -10.91
C ALA A 86 -13.78 -14.96 -11.24
N ILE A 87 -14.28 -15.98 -10.50
CA ILE A 87 -13.99 -17.40 -10.77
C ILE A 87 -14.55 -17.80 -12.14
N GLU A 88 -15.78 -17.42 -12.45
CA GLU A 88 -16.43 -17.70 -13.73
C GLU A 88 -15.68 -17.08 -14.91
N GLN A 89 -15.14 -15.88 -14.74
CA GLN A 89 -14.29 -15.19 -15.73
C GLN A 89 -12.87 -15.76 -15.82
N GLY A 90 -12.50 -16.70 -14.95
CA GLY A 90 -11.19 -17.32 -14.95
C GLY A 90 -10.08 -16.48 -14.34
N CYS A 91 -10.43 -15.51 -13.51
CA CYS A 91 -9.45 -14.72 -12.79
C CYS A 91 -8.73 -15.56 -11.74
N GLY A 92 -7.45 -15.33 -11.56
CA GLY A 92 -6.63 -16.01 -10.54
C GLY A 92 -6.67 -15.32 -9.19
N THR A 93 -6.98 -14.01 -9.16
CA THR A 93 -7.04 -13.21 -7.94
C THR A 93 -8.20 -12.25 -7.94
N LEU A 94 -8.68 -11.96 -6.73
CA LEU A 94 -9.59 -10.86 -6.43
C LEU A 94 -8.77 -9.80 -5.67
N ASP A 95 -8.55 -8.67 -6.29
CA ASP A 95 -7.69 -7.60 -5.80
C ASP A 95 -8.53 -6.44 -5.24
N VAL A 96 -8.05 -5.81 -4.18
CA VAL A 96 -8.72 -4.67 -3.54
C VAL A 96 -7.71 -3.60 -3.19
N CYS A 97 -8.10 -2.35 -3.45
CA CYS A 97 -7.42 -1.16 -2.98
C CYS A 97 -8.38 -0.36 -2.09
N TYR A 98 -7.96 0.03 -0.90
CA TYR A 98 -8.78 0.83 0.01
C TYR A 98 -7.95 1.88 0.76
N GLN A 99 -8.62 2.91 1.26
CA GLN A 99 -7.98 4.03 1.95
C GLN A 99 -8.42 4.10 3.41
N ILE A 100 -7.49 4.50 4.27
CA ILE A 100 -7.74 4.77 5.69
C ILE A 100 -7.13 6.11 6.05
N SER A 101 -7.88 6.97 6.75
CA SER A 101 -7.34 8.20 7.33
C SER A 101 -6.41 7.91 8.51
N ASP A 102 -5.44 8.78 8.77
CA ASP A 102 -4.51 8.71 9.92
C ASP A 102 -5.21 8.47 11.27
N SER A 103 -6.39 9.07 11.45
CA SER A 103 -7.20 8.94 12.66
C SER A 103 -8.11 7.71 12.67
N GLY A 104 -8.12 6.93 11.58
CA GLY A 104 -9.05 5.82 11.38
C GLY A 104 -8.53 4.50 11.95
N ASN A 105 -9.38 3.81 12.72
CA ASN A 105 -9.14 2.40 13.03
C ASN A 105 -9.24 1.57 11.75
N ASN A 106 -8.24 0.72 11.51
CA ASN A 106 -8.26 -0.19 10.37
C ASN A 106 -9.23 -1.38 10.61
N THR A 107 -10.52 -1.08 10.76
CA THR A 107 -11.55 -2.11 10.90
C THR A 107 -11.65 -3.01 9.66
N LEU A 108 -11.25 -2.51 8.49
CA LEU A 108 -11.21 -3.26 7.25
C LEU A 108 -10.13 -4.35 7.24
N LEU A 109 -9.04 -4.18 7.99
CA LEU A 109 -8.02 -5.21 8.13
C LEU A 109 -8.63 -6.54 8.59
N SER A 110 -9.31 -6.52 9.73
CA SER A 110 -9.96 -7.72 10.28
C SER A 110 -11.03 -8.30 9.34
N TYR A 111 -11.75 -7.43 8.64
CA TYR A 111 -12.74 -7.84 7.64
C TYR A 111 -12.08 -8.62 6.49
N PHE A 112 -11.04 -8.08 5.87
CA PHE A 112 -10.35 -8.73 4.76
C PHE A 112 -9.69 -10.05 5.18
N LEU A 113 -9.01 -10.06 6.32
CA LEU A 113 -8.38 -11.29 6.83
C LEU A 113 -9.41 -12.41 7.07
N ARG A 114 -10.56 -12.10 7.69
CA ARG A 114 -11.64 -13.09 7.92
C ARG A 114 -12.25 -13.62 6.62
N ASN A 115 -12.21 -12.85 5.55
CA ASN A 115 -12.73 -13.24 4.23
C ASN A 115 -11.68 -13.88 3.31
N GLY A 116 -10.51 -14.26 3.82
CA GLY A 116 -9.49 -15.00 3.10
C GLY A 116 -8.58 -14.14 2.21
N PHE A 117 -8.56 -12.82 2.42
CA PHE A 117 -7.59 -11.94 1.75
C PHE A 117 -6.22 -12.01 2.44
N SER A 118 -5.18 -11.73 1.67
CA SER A 118 -3.82 -11.54 2.19
C SER A 118 -3.76 -10.38 3.18
N ILE A 119 -2.74 -10.35 4.01
CA ILE A 119 -2.48 -9.19 4.87
C ILE A 119 -2.35 -7.93 3.99
N PRO A 120 -3.17 -6.89 4.21
CA PRO A 120 -3.09 -5.67 3.43
C PRO A 120 -1.72 -5.01 3.56
N ARG A 121 -1.18 -4.58 2.42
CA ARG A 121 0.09 -3.85 2.34
C ARG A 121 -0.20 -2.39 2.09
N GLU A 122 0.39 -1.52 2.86
CA GLU A 122 0.43 -0.11 2.52
C GLU A 122 1.36 0.07 1.32
N GLY A 123 0.79 0.51 0.20
CA GLY A 123 1.53 0.73 -1.04
C GLY A 123 1.73 2.19 -1.35
N ALA A 124 0.94 3.08 -0.73
CA ALA A 124 1.01 4.51 -0.96
C ALA A 124 0.35 5.30 0.19
N CYS A 125 0.67 6.59 0.29
CA CYS A 125 -0.02 7.52 1.16
C CYS A 125 -0.45 8.74 0.34
N HIS A 126 -1.74 9.07 0.39
CA HIS A 126 -2.29 10.26 -0.24
C HIS A 126 -2.31 11.42 0.76
N TYR A 127 -1.80 12.56 0.32
CA TYR A 127 -1.74 13.81 1.07
C TYR A 127 -2.66 14.83 0.41
N ALA A 128 -3.51 15.46 1.19
CA ALA A 128 -4.40 16.53 0.74
C ALA A 128 -4.26 17.74 1.64
N LEU A 129 -4.12 18.91 1.04
CA LEU A 129 -3.96 20.18 1.74
C LEU A 129 -4.94 21.20 1.16
N PRO A 130 -5.79 21.85 1.97
CA PRO A 130 -6.65 22.95 1.54
C PRO A 130 -5.85 24.11 0.94
N ILE A 131 -6.45 24.83 -0.03
CA ILE A 131 -5.76 25.87 -0.79
C ILE A 131 -5.26 27.02 0.09
N ASP A 132 -5.98 27.38 1.13
CA ASP A 132 -5.64 28.45 2.09
C ASP A 132 -4.39 28.13 2.92
N GLN A 133 -4.09 26.85 3.12
CA GLN A 133 -2.89 26.41 3.83
C GLN A 133 -1.65 26.31 2.93
N LEU A 134 -1.82 26.29 1.62
CA LEU A 134 -0.71 26.10 0.68
C LEU A 134 0.36 27.21 0.78
N ALA A 135 -0.05 28.44 1.09
CA ALA A 135 0.87 29.56 1.30
C ALA A 135 1.82 29.39 2.49
N HIS A 136 1.50 28.52 3.43
CA HIS A 136 2.30 28.22 4.63
C HIS A 136 3.28 27.08 4.44
N THR A 137 3.28 26.44 3.29
CA THR A 137 4.16 25.31 2.95
C THR A 137 5.53 25.79 2.50
N MET A 138 6.52 24.88 2.54
CA MET A 138 7.80 25.11 1.91
C MET A 138 7.69 25.30 0.39
N LEU A 139 6.66 24.74 -0.25
CA LEU A 139 6.37 24.92 -1.67
C LEU A 139 6.22 26.41 -2.04
N ALA A 140 5.55 27.20 -1.19
CA ALA A 140 5.42 28.65 -1.34
C ALA A 140 6.78 29.40 -1.22
N GLY A 141 7.70 28.87 -0.42
CA GLY A 141 9.03 29.42 -0.18
C GLY A 141 10.10 29.00 -1.19
N LEU A 142 9.76 28.17 -2.18
CA LEU A 142 10.73 27.74 -3.18
C LEU A 142 11.31 28.93 -3.99
N PRO A 143 12.60 28.88 -4.40
CA PRO A 143 13.23 29.97 -5.12
C PRO A 143 12.56 30.21 -6.47
N GLN A 144 12.47 31.48 -6.83
CA GLN A 144 11.95 31.93 -8.13
C GLN A 144 12.76 31.36 -9.30
N ILE A 145 12.07 31.06 -10.38
CA ILE A 145 12.67 30.53 -11.60
C ILE A 145 13.48 31.65 -12.29
N THR A 146 14.74 31.36 -12.64
CA THR A 146 15.52 32.28 -13.44
C THR A 146 15.02 32.30 -14.89
N ALA A 147 15.08 33.45 -15.58
CA ALA A 147 14.68 33.56 -16.98
C ALA A 147 15.42 32.55 -17.91
N LYS A 148 16.66 32.19 -17.59
CA LYS A 148 17.42 31.16 -18.33
C LYS A 148 16.85 29.76 -18.12
N ALA A 149 16.34 29.44 -16.96
CA ALA A 149 15.70 28.15 -16.68
C ALA A 149 14.29 28.13 -17.30
N GLU A 150 13.54 29.21 -17.19
CA GLU A 150 12.20 29.34 -17.75
C GLU A 150 12.17 29.12 -19.25
N ALA A 151 13.14 29.67 -20.01
CA ALA A 151 13.27 29.46 -21.44
C ALA A 151 13.49 28.01 -21.89
N ARG A 152 13.65 27.07 -20.92
CA ARG A 152 13.82 25.62 -21.15
C ARG A 152 12.68 24.78 -20.59
N ILE A 153 11.66 25.42 -20.06
CA ILE A 153 10.46 24.77 -19.51
C ILE A 153 9.35 24.82 -20.56
N PHE A 154 8.82 23.65 -20.88
CA PHE A 154 7.75 23.50 -21.87
C PHE A 154 6.61 22.66 -21.30
N PRO A 155 5.35 22.94 -21.67
CA PRO A 155 4.25 22.01 -21.39
C PRO A 155 4.52 20.64 -22.03
N LEU A 156 4.20 19.57 -21.34
CA LEU A 156 4.44 18.19 -21.81
C LEU A 156 3.77 17.86 -23.13
N ASN A 157 2.60 18.42 -23.39
CA ASN A 157 1.89 18.27 -24.66
C ASN A 157 2.41 19.19 -25.81
N GLN A 158 3.39 20.07 -25.53
CA GLN A 158 3.95 21.04 -26.47
C GLN A 158 5.46 21.00 -26.54
N ILE A 159 6.08 19.84 -26.33
CA ILE A 159 7.54 19.66 -26.45
C ILE A 159 7.97 19.98 -27.90
N PRO A 160 8.79 21.04 -28.12
CA PRO A 160 9.06 21.53 -29.47
C PRO A 160 10.01 20.63 -30.26
N ASP A 161 10.98 20.02 -29.60
CA ASP A 161 12.05 19.22 -30.22
C ASP A 161 11.66 17.75 -30.35
N ALA A 162 11.88 17.14 -31.52
CA ALA A 162 11.52 15.74 -31.79
C ALA A 162 12.33 14.77 -30.92
N ASP A 163 13.63 15.04 -30.73
CA ASP A 163 14.50 14.19 -29.93
C ASP A 163 14.08 14.25 -28.44
N ALA A 164 13.67 15.44 -27.97
CA ALA A 164 13.13 15.60 -26.61
C ALA A 164 11.79 14.87 -26.41
N ARG A 165 10.92 14.81 -27.43
CA ARG A 165 9.69 13.98 -27.37
C ARG A 165 10.02 12.50 -27.26
N VAL A 166 10.99 12.01 -28.03
CA VAL A 166 11.47 10.64 -27.94
C VAL A 166 12.07 10.35 -26.55
N SER A 167 12.87 11.30 -26.03
CA SER A 167 13.43 11.20 -24.67
C SER A 167 12.33 11.10 -23.61
N TYR A 168 11.30 11.94 -23.68
CA TYR A 168 10.15 11.88 -22.77
C TYR A 168 9.41 10.53 -22.84
N SER A 169 9.05 10.10 -24.05
CA SER A 169 8.34 8.83 -24.24
C SER A 169 9.15 7.64 -23.73
N TYR A 170 10.46 7.66 -23.93
CA TYR A 170 11.33 6.62 -23.39
C TYR A 170 11.32 6.60 -21.85
N ILE A 171 11.46 7.77 -21.21
CA ILE A 171 11.41 7.86 -19.74
C ILE A 171 10.05 7.39 -19.24
N GLU A 172 8.96 7.90 -19.80
CA GLU A 172 7.60 7.55 -19.42
C GLU A 172 7.35 6.05 -19.51
N SER A 173 7.85 5.38 -20.57
CA SER A 173 7.72 3.92 -20.73
C SER A 173 8.44 3.11 -19.64
N LYS A 174 9.43 3.70 -18.95
CA LYS A 174 10.18 3.07 -17.85
C LYS A 174 9.60 3.35 -16.49
N LEU A 175 8.69 4.32 -16.37
CA LEU A 175 8.01 4.57 -15.11
C LEU A 175 7.11 3.39 -14.73
N PRO A 176 6.96 3.12 -13.42
CA PRO A 176 5.89 2.25 -12.94
C PRO A 176 4.53 2.70 -13.51
N ALA A 177 3.66 1.75 -13.85
CA ALA A 177 2.37 2.05 -14.49
C ALA A 177 1.60 3.16 -13.75
N GLY A 178 1.49 3.08 -12.42
CA GLY A 178 0.80 4.08 -11.61
C GLY A 178 1.42 5.49 -11.59
N MET A 179 2.56 5.70 -12.24
CA MET A 179 3.21 7.02 -12.36
C MET A 179 3.15 7.58 -13.78
N ARG A 180 2.57 6.85 -14.73
CA ARG A 180 2.42 7.30 -16.12
C ARG A 180 1.23 8.22 -16.28
N ALA A 181 1.26 9.07 -17.29
CA ALA A 181 0.18 10.02 -17.58
C ALA A 181 -1.18 9.34 -17.82
N ASP A 182 -1.18 8.20 -18.50
CA ASP A 182 -2.40 7.42 -18.81
C ASP A 182 -3.04 6.76 -17.57
N HIS A 183 -2.34 6.75 -16.43
CA HIS A 183 -2.85 6.28 -15.14
C HIS A 183 -3.13 7.41 -14.14
N ALA A 184 -3.06 8.68 -14.58
CA ALA A 184 -3.36 9.81 -13.70
C ALA A 184 -4.82 9.74 -13.22
N PRO A 185 -5.08 9.98 -11.93
CA PRO A 185 -6.45 10.10 -11.45
C PRO A 185 -7.05 11.40 -12.00
N GLY A 186 -8.23 11.31 -12.59
CA GLY A 186 -8.92 12.47 -13.19
C GLY A 186 -8.31 12.97 -14.50
N GLN A 187 -8.59 14.21 -14.84
CA GLN A 187 -8.15 14.83 -16.07
C GLN A 187 -6.75 15.43 -15.93
N ILE A 188 -5.85 15.14 -16.89
CA ILE A 188 -4.52 15.77 -16.91
C ILE A 188 -4.65 17.27 -17.22
N LEU A 189 -3.97 18.07 -16.44
CA LEU A 189 -3.86 19.53 -16.58
C LEU A 189 -2.54 19.88 -17.26
N TRP A 190 -2.59 20.00 -18.60
CA TRP A 190 -1.39 20.22 -19.41
C TRP A 190 -0.70 21.55 -19.13
N GLU A 191 -1.42 22.58 -18.73
CA GLU A 191 -0.91 23.90 -18.35
C GLU A 191 -0.04 23.84 -17.09
N TYR A 192 -0.32 22.92 -16.16
CA TYR A 192 0.48 22.67 -14.97
C TYR A 192 1.55 21.62 -15.20
N SER A 193 1.37 20.75 -16.20
CA SER A 193 2.25 19.61 -16.49
C SER A 193 3.40 20.04 -17.39
N ASN A 194 4.58 20.21 -16.81
CA ASN A 194 5.73 20.81 -17.49
C ASN A 194 6.96 19.90 -17.45
N CYS A 195 7.83 20.04 -18.44
CA CYS A 195 9.16 19.43 -18.47
C CYS A 195 10.27 20.46 -18.67
N TYR A 196 11.47 20.10 -18.24
CA TYR A 196 12.69 20.87 -18.51
C TYR A 196 13.56 20.13 -19.52
N ILE A 197 13.94 20.83 -20.60
CA ILE A 197 14.71 20.27 -21.70
C ILE A 197 16.13 20.88 -21.72
N SER A 198 17.13 20.03 -21.82
CA SER A 198 18.53 20.43 -22.03
C SER A 198 19.21 19.51 -23.02
N LYS A 199 19.88 20.08 -24.01
CA LYS A 199 20.61 19.34 -25.06
C LYS A 199 19.72 18.22 -25.69
N LYS A 200 18.46 18.57 -26.00
CA LYS A 200 17.47 17.66 -26.60
C LYS A 200 16.98 16.51 -25.70
N ASN A 201 17.37 16.49 -24.43
CA ASN A 201 16.90 15.49 -23.47
C ASN A 201 15.99 16.14 -22.43
N VAL A 202 14.96 15.40 -22.01
CA VAL A 202 14.15 15.75 -20.85
C VAL A 202 14.92 15.33 -19.59
N LEU A 203 15.27 16.31 -18.74
CA LEU A 203 15.98 16.06 -17.49
C LEU A 203 15.07 15.96 -16.28
N SER A 204 13.89 16.57 -16.35
CA SER A 204 12.91 16.57 -15.27
C SER A 204 11.53 16.88 -15.82
N PHE A 205 10.48 16.36 -15.20
CA PHE A 205 9.10 16.72 -15.49
C PHE A 205 8.20 16.54 -14.29
N VAL A 206 7.03 17.18 -14.34
CA VAL A 206 5.91 17.02 -13.42
C VAL A 206 4.64 16.81 -14.21
N ILE A 207 3.77 15.94 -13.72
CA ILE A 207 2.44 15.68 -14.28
C ILE A 207 1.42 16.03 -13.22
N PHE A 208 0.48 16.88 -13.56
CA PHE A 208 -0.64 17.26 -12.72
C PHE A 208 -1.96 16.82 -13.34
N SER A 209 -2.90 16.48 -12.48
CA SER A 209 -4.29 16.19 -12.86
C SER A 209 -5.25 16.88 -11.89
N GLU A 210 -6.50 17.00 -12.30
CA GLU A 210 -7.58 17.37 -11.40
C GLU A 210 -8.13 16.11 -10.73
N TYR A 211 -8.05 16.05 -9.41
CA TYR A 211 -8.53 14.93 -8.62
C TYR A 211 -9.28 15.41 -7.37
N GLU A 212 -10.54 15.01 -7.21
CA GLU A 212 -11.42 15.46 -6.10
C GLU A 212 -11.53 17.00 -5.99
N GLY A 213 -11.48 17.72 -7.11
CA GLY A 213 -11.48 19.19 -7.14
C GLY A 213 -10.18 19.84 -6.67
N MET A 214 -9.10 19.07 -6.55
CA MET A 214 -7.77 19.53 -6.15
C MET A 214 -6.78 19.46 -7.32
N LEU A 215 -5.77 20.34 -7.30
CA LEU A 215 -4.59 20.19 -8.14
C LEU A 215 -3.75 19.03 -7.60
N HIS A 216 -3.76 17.90 -8.29
CA HIS A 216 -3.07 16.69 -7.88
C HIS A 216 -1.73 16.53 -8.60
N LEU A 217 -0.62 16.54 -7.84
CA LEU A 217 0.70 16.14 -8.36
C LEU A 217 0.72 14.61 -8.51
N HIS A 218 0.50 14.14 -9.73
CA HIS A 218 0.46 12.71 -10.06
C HIS A 218 1.87 12.12 -10.15
N SER A 219 2.79 12.80 -10.84
CA SER A 219 4.14 12.30 -11.06
C SER A 219 5.18 13.41 -11.06
N ALA A 220 6.34 13.11 -10.52
CA ALA A 220 7.51 13.98 -10.50
C ALA A 220 8.76 13.15 -10.81
N TYR A 221 9.52 13.57 -11.82
CA TYR A 221 10.70 12.87 -12.28
C TYR A 221 11.92 13.81 -12.36
N ALA A 222 13.06 13.29 -11.94
CA ALA A 222 14.37 13.91 -12.17
C ALA A 222 15.36 12.80 -12.54
N ASP A 223 16.13 13.00 -13.62
CA ASP A 223 17.08 12.01 -14.17
C ASP A 223 18.26 11.75 -13.25
N SER A 224 18.58 12.70 -12.39
CA SER A 224 19.73 12.67 -11.49
C SER A 224 19.51 13.56 -10.26
N PRO A 225 20.27 13.36 -9.17
CA PRO A 225 20.22 14.24 -8.00
C PRO A 225 20.50 15.71 -8.33
N SER A 226 21.33 15.99 -9.33
CA SER A 226 21.61 17.36 -9.78
C SER A 226 20.39 18.02 -10.45
N SER A 227 19.50 17.23 -11.02
CA SER A 227 18.24 17.69 -11.63
C SER A 227 17.14 17.96 -10.59
N GLY A 228 17.36 17.64 -9.30
CA GLY A 228 16.44 17.96 -8.23
C GLY A 228 16.13 19.45 -8.10
N LYS A 229 17.13 20.34 -8.35
CA LYS A 229 16.91 21.78 -8.40
C LYS A 229 15.99 22.22 -9.54
N ILE A 230 16.00 21.46 -10.64
CA ILE A 230 15.16 21.69 -11.81
C ILE A 230 13.72 21.25 -11.48
N LEU A 231 13.55 20.10 -10.83
CA LEU A 231 12.25 19.64 -10.35
C LEU A 231 11.61 20.68 -9.42
N ILE A 232 12.38 21.26 -8.50
CA ILE A 232 11.94 22.35 -7.63
C ILE A 232 11.44 23.55 -8.46
N ALA A 233 12.13 23.90 -9.54
CA ALA A 233 11.68 24.99 -10.41
C ALA A 233 10.35 24.67 -11.12
N LEU A 234 10.13 23.43 -11.55
CA LEU A 234 8.86 23.00 -12.15
C LEU A 234 7.70 23.05 -11.13
N LEU A 235 7.94 22.59 -9.92
CA LEU A 235 6.97 22.67 -8.82
C LEU A 235 6.65 24.12 -8.44
N ARG A 236 7.68 24.98 -8.41
CA ARG A 236 7.50 26.43 -8.18
C ARG A 236 6.62 27.06 -9.26
N LYS A 237 6.84 26.74 -10.53
CA LYS A 237 6.01 27.24 -11.62
C LYS A 237 4.55 26.86 -11.45
N ALA A 238 4.28 25.59 -11.11
CA ALA A 238 2.91 25.12 -10.86
C ALA A 238 2.27 25.85 -9.66
N TYR A 239 3.04 26.08 -8.59
CA TYR A 239 2.59 26.87 -7.44
C TYR A 239 2.25 28.31 -7.81
N ASP A 240 3.14 29.00 -8.54
CA ASP A 240 2.92 30.40 -8.95
C ASP A 240 1.68 30.54 -9.83
N GLN A 241 1.41 29.57 -10.69
CA GLN A 241 0.21 29.52 -11.51
C GLN A 241 -1.05 29.29 -10.67
N LEU A 242 -1.01 28.32 -9.74
CA LEU A 242 -2.10 28.05 -8.81
C LEU A 242 -2.41 29.27 -7.93
N ALA A 243 -1.38 29.99 -7.49
CA ALA A 243 -1.55 31.21 -6.68
C ALA A 243 -2.21 32.38 -7.44
N GLN A 244 -2.17 32.36 -8.79
CA GLN A 244 -2.85 33.36 -9.62
C GLN A 244 -4.36 33.04 -9.78
N GLU A 245 -4.74 31.78 -9.68
CA GLU A 245 -6.12 31.30 -9.89
C GLU A 245 -6.57 30.41 -8.71
N PRO A 246 -6.56 30.90 -7.46
CA PRO A 246 -6.80 30.09 -6.27
C PRO A 246 -8.23 29.54 -6.18
N GLU A 247 -9.18 30.12 -6.92
CA GLU A 247 -10.59 29.71 -6.92
C GLU A 247 -10.85 28.47 -7.80
N HIS A 248 -9.85 28.09 -8.62
CA HIS A 248 -10.01 26.95 -9.56
C HIS A 248 -9.99 25.60 -8.85
N PHE A 249 -9.28 25.49 -7.72
CA PHE A 249 -9.14 24.27 -6.97
C PHE A 249 -9.43 24.46 -5.48
N THR A 250 -9.94 23.41 -4.84
CA THR A 250 -10.18 23.41 -3.41
C THR A 250 -8.90 23.20 -2.59
N GLY A 251 -7.84 22.73 -3.23
CA GLY A 251 -6.56 22.46 -2.59
C GLY A 251 -5.51 21.84 -3.49
N PHE A 252 -4.44 21.39 -2.86
CA PHE A 252 -3.35 20.64 -3.47
C PHE A 252 -3.33 19.22 -2.91
N SER A 253 -3.08 18.24 -3.76
CA SER A 253 -2.90 16.86 -3.32
C SER A 253 -1.76 16.15 -4.05
N THR A 254 -1.25 15.08 -3.46
CA THR A 254 -0.25 14.20 -4.06
C THR A 254 -0.25 12.84 -3.38
N THR A 255 0.35 11.85 -4.04
CA THR A 255 0.46 10.49 -3.49
C THR A 255 1.92 10.06 -3.45
N SER A 256 2.40 9.67 -2.26
CA SER A 256 3.72 9.03 -2.13
C SER A 256 3.56 7.52 -2.32
N VAL A 257 4.48 6.92 -3.07
CA VAL A 257 4.51 5.47 -3.38
C VAL A 257 5.78 4.77 -2.89
N ASN A 258 6.70 5.52 -2.30
CA ASN A 258 7.96 5.03 -1.71
C ASN A 258 8.59 6.08 -0.81
N ASP A 259 9.61 5.69 -0.05
CA ASP A 259 10.33 6.56 0.90
C ASP A 259 10.88 7.85 0.27
N THR A 260 11.29 7.80 -1.01
CA THR A 260 11.85 8.97 -1.70
C THR A 260 10.75 9.99 -2.00
N SER A 261 9.62 9.55 -2.54
CA SER A 261 8.46 10.41 -2.77
C SER A 261 7.88 10.93 -1.45
N GLU A 262 7.84 10.11 -0.42
CA GLU A 262 7.37 10.52 0.91
C GLU A 262 8.26 11.63 1.50
N LYS A 263 9.59 11.48 1.45
CA LYS A 263 10.52 12.53 1.87
C LYS A 263 10.32 13.83 1.10
N LEU A 264 10.11 13.74 -0.22
CA LEU A 264 9.83 14.91 -1.05
C LEU A 264 8.54 15.59 -0.59
N VAL A 265 7.44 14.84 -0.46
CA VAL A 265 6.13 15.37 -0.04
C VAL A 265 6.22 16.01 1.35
N ASN A 266 6.80 15.32 2.33
CA ASN A 266 6.98 15.85 3.68
C ASN A 266 7.83 17.13 3.69
N THR A 267 8.83 17.24 2.81
CA THR A 267 9.63 18.45 2.65
C THR A 267 8.80 19.58 2.04
N LEU A 268 8.07 19.32 0.96
CA LEU A 268 7.28 20.34 0.25
C LEU A 268 6.15 20.90 1.13
N LEU A 269 5.51 20.04 1.92
CA LEU A 269 4.37 20.39 2.80
C LEU A 269 4.80 20.77 4.21
N THR A 270 6.11 20.92 4.49
CA THR A 270 6.61 21.37 5.79
C THR A 270 5.97 22.72 6.19
N GLY A 271 5.55 22.82 7.43
CA GLY A 271 4.85 23.99 7.98
C GLY A 271 3.32 23.85 8.03
N THR A 272 2.79 22.73 7.53
CA THR A 272 1.35 22.42 7.53
C THR A 272 1.09 20.98 7.98
N GLU A 273 -0.17 20.68 8.27
CA GLU A 273 -0.63 19.34 8.63
C GLU A 273 -1.61 18.84 7.53
N PRO A 274 -1.11 18.23 6.45
CA PRO A 274 -1.97 17.71 5.41
C PRO A 274 -2.82 16.55 5.93
N VAL A 275 -4.03 16.44 5.41
CA VAL A 275 -4.86 15.23 5.62
C VAL A 275 -4.20 14.07 4.91
N LYS A 276 -3.90 13.02 5.67
CA LYS A 276 -3.28 11.79 5.13
C LYS A 276 -4.32 10.68 5.01
N ARG A 277 -4.25 9.96 3.90
CA ARG A 277 -5.02 8.75 3.65
C ARG A 277 -4.07 7.65 3.21
N HIS A 278 -3.89 6.64 4.04
CA HIS A 278 -3.05 5.48 3.73
C HIS A 278 -3.78 4.56 2.76
N ILE A 279 -3.11 4.18 1.68
CA ILE A 279 -3.66 3.35 0.62
C ILE A 279 -3.13 1.93 0.79
N PHE A 280 -4.04 1.00 1.07
CA PHE A 280 -3.74 -0.40 1.28
C PHE A 280 -4.18 -1.24 0.08
N TYR A 281 -3.35 -2.20 -0.25
CA TYR A 281 -3.62 -3.21 -1.27
C TYR A 281 -3.69 -4.58 -0.62
N THR A 282 -4.71 -5.35 -0.97
CA THR A 282 -4.86 -6.74 -0.56
C THR A 282 -5.42 -7.57 -1.70
N GLN A 283 -5.15 -8.85 -1.70
CA GLN A 283 -5.62 -9.77 -2.73
C GLN A 283 -6.11 -11.07 -2.08
N LYS A 284 -7.10 -11.69 -2.73
CA LYS A 284 -7.57 -13.03 -2.42
C LYS A 284 -7.30 -13.93 -3.61
N PRO A 285 -6.55 -15.03 -3.47
CA PRO A 285 -6.38 -15.99 -4.57
C PRO A 285 -7.71 -16.70 -4.84
N LEU A 286 -8.02 -16.88 -6.14
CA LEU A 286 -9.23 -17.54 -6.62
C LEU A 286 -8.84 -18.83 -7.33
N PHE A 287 -9.29 -19.96 -6.81
CA PHE A 287 -9.00 -21.25 -7.40
C PHE A 287 -10.25 -21.83 -8.07
N ARG A 288 -10.14 -22.19 -9.36
CA ARG A 288 -11.16 -22.98 -10.02
C ARG A 288 -11.14 -24.40 -9.43
N SER A 289 -12.23 -24.82 -8.83
CA SER A 289 -12.61 -26.22 -8.54
C SER A 289 -11.69 -27.09 -7.67
N THR A 290 -10.63 -26.57 -7.08
CA THR A 290 -10.14 -27.20 -5.85
C THR A 290 -10.91 -26.53 -4.72
N PRO A 291 -11.50 -27.26 -3.78
CA PRO A 291 -12.00 -26.65 -2.57
C PRO A 291 -10.81 -25.81 -2.06
N MET A 292 -11.06 -24.53 -1.84
CA MET A 292 -10.08 -23.62 -1.19
C MET A 292 -9.48 -24.43 -0.07
N LEU A 293 -8.18 -24.70 -0.16
CA LEU A 293 -7.54 -25.50 0.85
C LEU A 293 -7.97 -24.89 2.17
N PRO A 294 -8.61 -25.63 3.07
CA PRO A 294 -9.05 -25.13 4.39
C PRO A 294 -7.94 -24.35 5.09
N GLU A 295 -6.72 -24.59 4.67
CA GLU A 295 -5.45 -24.04 5.06
C GLU A 295 -5.33 -22.52 4.82
N TRP A 296 -5.81 -21.94 3.68
CA TRP A 296 -5.71 -20.48 3.48
C TRP A 296 -6.63 -19.68 4.40
N GLY A 297 -7.89 -20.07 4.52
CA GLY A 297 -8.77 -19.53 5.57
C GLY A 297 -8.21 -19.84 6.97
N GLY A 298 -7.60 -21.00 7.12
CA GLY A 298 -6.91 -21.43 8.32
C GLY A 298 -5.69 -20.57 8.69
N ILE A 299 -4.84 -20.17 7.72
CA ILE A 299 -3.63 -19.36 7.99
C ILE A 299 -3.97 -17.95 8.40
N LEU A 300 -4.95 -17.32 7.75
CA LEU A 300 -5.38 -15.97 8.11
C LEU A 300 -6.15 -15.98 9.44
N ALA A 301 -6.99 -16.98 9.67
CA ALA A 301 -7.61 -17.19 10.98
C ALA A 301 -6.56 -17.43 12.08
N ARG A 302 -5.49 -18.18 11.77
CA ARG A 302 -4.38 -18.44 12.68
C ARG A 302 -3.52 -17.21 12.92
N SER A 303 -3.27 -16.37 11.89
CA SER A 303 -2.56 -15.09 12.08
C SER A 303 -3.32 -14.19 13.06
N ASN A 304 -4.65 -14.10 12.93
CA ASN A 304 -5.47 -13.35 13.86
C ASN A 304 -5.47 -14.00 15.26
N ALA A 305 -5.65 -15.33 15.32
CA ALA A 305 -5.62 -16.05 16.59
C ALA A 305 -4.25 -15.98 17.26
N LEU A 306 -3.15 -16.01 16.49
CA LEU A 306 -1.80 -15.81 17.01
C LEU A 306 -1.63 -14.39 17.57
N MET A 307 -2.11 -13.36 16.86
CA MET A 307 -2.10 -11.99 17.37
C MET A 307 -2.87 -11.85 18.69
N ASP A 308 -4.06 -12.45 18.77
CA ASP A 308 -4.88 -12.43 19.99
C ASP A 308 -4.17 -13.15 21.15
N ILE A 309 -3.55 -14.29 20.88
CA ILE A 309 -2.79 -15.07 21.88
C ILE A 309 -1.55 -14.31 22.33
N LEU A 310 -0.79 -13.70 21.41
CA LEU A 310 0.37 -12.91 21.74
C LEU A 310 0.02 -11.66 22.57
N ALA A 311 -1.09 -11.00 22.24
CA ALA A 311 -1.61 -9.88 23.02
C ALA A 311 -2.00 -10.32 24.44
N ASN A 312 -2.60 -11.52 24.58
CA ASN A 312 -3.01 -12.10 25.86
C ASN A 312 -1.83 -12.68 26.66
N ALA A 313 -0.76 -13.12 26.00
CA ALA A 313 0.45 -13.63 26.65
C ALA A 313 1.29 -12.54 27.35
N GLY A 314 0.86 -11.30 27.26
CA GLY A 314 1.53 -10.14 27.84
C GLY A 314 2.50 -9.49 26.86
N GLY A 315 2.25 -8.22 26.63
CA GLY A 315 3.02 -7.42 25.69
C GLY A 315 2.13 -6.73 24.65
N SER A 316 2.75 -5.95 23.77
CA SER A 316 2.05 -5.32 22.65
C SER A 316 2.35 -6.04 21.35
N VAL A 317 1.34 -6.15 20.49
CA VAL A 317 1.47 -6.65 19.11
C VAL A 317 1.04 -5.55 18.16
N SER A 318 1.88 -5.25 17.20
CA SER A 318 1.56 -4.28 16.14
C SER A 318 1.83 -4.88 14.77
N LEU A 319 0.93 -4.62 13.81
CA LEU A 319 1.15 -4.94 12.41
C LEU A 319 1.94 -3.80 11.77
N VAL A 320 3.04 -4.14 11.11
CA VAL A 320 3.86 -3.20 10.34
C VAL A 320 3.68 -3.47 8.86
N THR A 321 3.26 -2.44 8.13
CA THR A 321 3.05 -2.47 6.69
C THR A 321 3.90 -1.39 6.06
N ASN A 322 5.03 -1.76 5.48
CA ASN A 322 5.90 -0.82 4.76
C ASN A 322 5.72 -0.99 3.25
N PRO A 323 5.71 0.09 2.46
CA PRO A 323 5.66 0.01 1.01
C PRO A 323 6.73 -0.91 0.45
N GLY A 324 6.33 -1.86 -0.40
CA GLY A 324 7.27 -2.79 -1.06
C GLY A 324 7.80 -3.93 -0.21
N MET A 325 7.42 -4.02 1.06
CA MET A 325 7.79 -5.13 1.96
C MET A 325 6.59 -6.02 2.26
N LEU A 326 6.83 -7.30 2.54
CA LEU A 326 5.82 -8.17 3.12
C LEU A 326 5.45 -7.63 4.51
N PRO A 327 4.16 -7.56 4.86
CA PRO A 327 3.76 -7.16 6.20
C PRO A 327 4.30 -8.15 7.23
N TYR A 328 4.63 -7.64 8.40
CA TYR A 328 5.10 -8.43 9.52
C TYR A 328 4.52 -7.91 10.83
N PHE A 329 4.54 -8.73 11.85
CA PHE A 329 4.13 -8.34 13.19
C PHE A 329 5.37 -7.97 13.99
N ILE A 330 5.24 -6.97 14.86
CA ILE A 330 6.19 -6.74 15.94
C ILE A 330 5.50 -7.13 17.23
N TRP A 331 6.08 -8.12 17.91
CA TRP A 331 5.66 -8.52 19.23
C TRP A 331 6.68 -8.04 20.26
N GLN A 332 6.21 -7.36 21.28
CA GLN A 332 7.00 -6.87 22.39
C GLN A 332 6.55 -7.60 23.66
N PRO A 333 7.13 -8.77 23.98
CA PRO A 333 6.71 -9.60 25.13
C PRO A 333 7.09 -8.99 26.49
N GLY A 334 7.59 -7.76 26.54
CA GLY A 334 8.18 -7.12 27.70
C GLY A 334 9.71 -7.23 27.71
N ASN A 335 10.34 -6.77 28.76
CA ASN A 335 11.80 -6.81 28.95
C ASN A 335 12.65 -6.11 27.86
N GLY A 336 12.05 -5.17 27.11
CA GLY A 336 12.73 -4.41 26.06
C GLY A 336 13.04 -5.20 24.79
N MET A 337 12.55 -6.43 24.65
CA MET A 337 12.66 -7.19 23.39
C MET A 337 11.61 -6.76 22.40
N SER A 338 12.00 -6.73 21.13
CA SER A 338 11.13 -6.48 19.99
C SER A 338 11.37 -7.56 18.94
N ILE A 339 10.42 -8.49 18.85
CA ILE A 339 10.52 -9.66 17.98
C ILE A 339 9.69 -9.39 16.73
N ARG A 340 10.32 -9.51 15.57
CA ARG A 340 9.66 -9.43 14.27
C ARG A 340 9.17 -10.82 13.90
N LEU A 341 7.88 -10.96 13.59
CA LEU A 341 7.25 -12.20 13.16
C LEU A 341 6.69 -12.00 11.74
N PHE A 342 7.04 -12.89 10.84
CA PHE A 342 6.53 -12.85 9.48
C PHE A 342 6.31 -14.24 8.91
N TYR A 343 5.27 -14.36 8.08
CA TYR A 343 5.01 -15.57 7.30
C TYR A 343 5.71 -15.49 5.96
N SER A 344 6.37 -16.55 5.56
CA SER A 344 6.91 -16.75 4.22
C SER A 344 6.27 -17.97 3.57
N LEU A 345 6.16 -17.90 2.24
CA LEU A 345 5.72 -19.01 1.40
C LEU A 345 6.94 -19.80 0.97
N ASN A 346 6.94 -21.10 1.20
CA ASN A 346 8.08 -21.95 0.93
C ASN A 346 8.09 -22.52 -0.48
N ASP A 347 6.97 -22.47 -1.20
CA ASP A 347 6.87 -22.99 -2.57
C ASP A 347 5.97 -22.14 -3.46
N GLN A 348 6.06 -22.36 -4.78
CA GLN A 348 5.22 -21.68 -5.77
C GLN A 348 3.76 -22.18 -5.79
N THR A 349 3.47 -23.25 -5.09
CA THR A 349 2.15 -23.87 -5.04
C THR A 349 1.31 -23.34 -3.88
N TYR A 350 1.90 -22.51 -3.01
CA TYR A 350 1.26 -21.93 -1.83
C TYR A 350 0.73 -22.97 -0.84
N THR A 351 1.35 -24.13 -0.77
CA THR A 351 0.93 -25.26 0.06
C THR A 351 1.68 -25.38 1.36
N SER A 352 2.86 -24.77 1.46
CA SER A 352 3.65 -24.76 2.68
C SER A 352 4.03 -23.35 3.12
N PHE A 353 3.99 -23.13 4.42
CA PHE A 353 4.29 -21.85 5.06
C PHE A 353 5.37 -22.05 6.12
N SER A 354 6.13 -21.01 6.35
CA SER A 354 6.98 -20.92 7.53
C SER A 354 6.67 -19.64 8.32
N LEU A 355 6.63 -19.77 9.61
CA LEU A 355 6.64 -18.64 10.53
C LEU A 355 8.08 -18.36 10.93
N SER A 356 8.56 -17.17 10.64
CA SER A 356 9.88 -16.70 11.07
C SER A 356 9.74 -15.74 12.23
N ALA A 357 10.59 -15.97 13.26
CA ALA A 357 10.77 -15.06 14.38
C ALA A 357 12.19 -14.48 14.31
N GLU A 358 12.32 -13.16 14.31
CA GLU A 358 13.59 -12.45 14.20
C GLU A 358 13.75 -11.45 15.35
N LEU A 359 14.88 -11.54 16.07
CA LEU A 359 15.31 -10.55 17.05
C LEU A 359 16.63 -9.93 16.58
N SER A 360 16.62 -8.64 16.26
CA SER A 360 17.85 -7.91 15.95
C SER A 360 18.69 -7.72 17.19
N LEU A 361 19.97 -8.06 17.10
CA LEU A 361 20.92 -7.94 18.19
C LEU A 361 21.82 -6.72 17.96
N ASN A 362 22.09 -5.98 19.03
CA ASN A 362 23.08 -4.90 18.97
C ASN A 362 24.52 -5.46 19.06
N ALA A 363 24.85 -6.37 18.15
CA ALA A 363 26.16 -7.03 18.09
C ALA A 363 26.69 -7.02 16.66
N SER A 364 27.98 -6.68 16.53
CA SER A 364 28.65 -6.72 15.22
C SER A 364 28.71 -8.13 14.65
N ALA A 365 28.51 -8.28 13.36
CA ALA A 365 28.62 -9.55 12.64
C ALA A 365 29.99 -10.24 12.84
N LYS A 366 31.03 -9.49 13.21
CA LYS A 366 32.35 -10.06 13.57
C LYS A 366 32.32 -10.95 14.80
N LYS A 367 31.31 -10.80 15.67
CA LYS A 367 31.09 -11.65 16.87
C LYS A 367 30.34 -12.95 16.56
N LEU A 368 30.02 -13.24 15.30
CA LEU A 368 29.21 -14.40 14.90
C LEU A 368 29.83 -15.73 15.44
N LYS A 369 31.09 -15.98 15.09
CA LYS A 369 31.76 -17.26 15.50
C LYS A 369 31.73 -17.52 16.99
N PRO A 370 32.21 -16.59 17.87
CA PRO A 370 32.20 -16.85 19.30
C PRO A 370 30.81 -17.01 19.89
N LEU A 371 29.80 -16.28 19.38
CA LEU A 371 28.43 -16.40 19.85
C LEU A 371 27.74 -17.67 19.35
N THR A 372 28.03 -18.12 18.12
CA THR A 372 27.53 -19.40 17.60
C THR A 372 28.06 -20.58 18.41
N GLN A 373 29.36 -20.56 18.81
CA GLN A 373 29.95 -21.61 19.62
C GLN A 373 29.26 -21.73 21.00
N ILE A 374 28.88 -20.60 21.58
CA ILE A 374 28.13 -20.59 22.86
C ILE A 374 26.72 -21.17 22.65
N MET A 375 26.08 -20.91 21.50
CA MET A 375 24.73 -21.44 21.19
C MET A 375 24.76 -22.95 20.90
N GLU A 376 25.85 -23.50 20.39
CA GLU A 376 26.01 -24.94 20.16
C GLU A 376 25.95 -25.76 21.47
N GLU A 377 26.31 -25.15 22.59
CA GLU A 377 26.23 -25.77 23.92
C GLU A 377 24.81 -25.88 24.48
N ASP A 378 23.88 -25.04 23.96
CA ASP A 378 22.46 -25.02 24.36
C ASP A 378 21.58 -24.79 23.17
N PRO A 379 21.33 -25.80 22.31
CA PRO A 379 20.58 -25.67 21.10
C PRO A 379 19.11 -25.33 21.36
N GLY A 380 18.64 -24.27 20.72
CA GLY A 380 17.25 -23.82 20.72
C GLY A 380 16.67 -23.78 19.31
N PRO A 381 15.44 -23.26 19.14
CA PRO A 381 14.75 -23.22 17.83
C PRO A 381 15.33 -22.16 16.88
N ALA A 382 16.32 -21.38 17.29
CA ALA A 382 16.83 -20.27 16.53
C ALA A 382 18.34 -20.35 16.30
N GLN A 383 18.78 -19.71 15.21
CA GLN A 383 20.18 -19.60 14.80
C GLN A 383 20.60 -18.13 14.73
N LEU A 384 21.90 -17.89 14.93
CA LEU A 384 22.50 -16.58 14.70
C LEU A 384 22.88 -16.44 13.24
N VAL A 385 22.41 -15.36 12.64
CA VAL A 385 22.74 -15.00 11.25
C VAL A 385 23.15 -13.52 11.17
N PRO A 386 23.96 -13.13 10.19
CA PRO A 386 24.13 -11.71 9.88
C PRO A 386 22.77 -11.14 9.47
N ASP A 387 22.49 -9.90 9.87
CA ASP A 387 21.31 -9.17 9.41
C ASP A 387 21.39 -8.84 7.91
N THR A 388 20.34 -8.31 7.33
CA THR A 388 20.26 -7.95 5.89
C THR A 388 21.33 -6.95 5.45
N THR A 389 21.94 -6.20 6.40
CA THR A 389 23.05 -5.28 6.10
C THR A 389 24.43 -5.96 6.19
N GLY A 390 24.52 -7.14 6.76
CA GLY A 390 25.76 -7.85 7.04
C GLY A 390 26.63 -7.18 8.12
N LYS A 391 26.12 -6.16 8.80
CA LYS A 391 26.85 -5.40 9.83
C LYS A 391 26.55 -5.86 11.25
N PHE A 392 25.34 -6.28 11.49
CA PHE A 392 24.86 -6.72 12.79
C PHE A 392 24.43 -8.17 12.76
N LEU A 393 24.13 -8.73 13.91
CA LEU A 393 23.61 -10.09 14.06
C LEU A 393 22.12 -10.05 14.36
N ALA A 394 21.41 -11.06 13.89
CA ALA A 394 20.04 -11.37 14.26
C ALA A 394 19.93 -12.81 14.76
N LEU A 395 19.10 -13.03 15.77
CA LEU A 395 18.65 -14.35 16.17
C LEU A 395 17.40 -14.66 15.35
N VAL A 396 17.43 -15.71 14.55
CA VAL A 396 16.34 -16.08 13.64
C VAL A 396 15.91 -17.52 13.91
N GLY A 397 14.64 -17.69 14.26
CA GLY A 397 13.97 -18.98 14.36
C GLY A 397 13.00 -19.14 13.19
N VAL A 398 12.89 -20.35 12.67
CA VAL A 398 11.95 -20.69 11.60
C VAL A 398 11.19 -21.94 12.02
N LEU A 399 9.85 -21.81 12.03
CA LEU A 399 8.94 -22.94 12.18
C LEU A 399 8.44 -23.34 10.80
N GLU A 400 8.89 -24.47 10.32
CA GLU A 400 8.39 -25.05 9.05
C GLU A 400 7.05 -25.73 9.30
N GLU A 401 6.01 -25.25 8.66
CA GLU A 401 4.68 -25.84 8.77
C GLU A 401 4.47 -26.96 7.73
N GLY A 402 4.85 -28.18 8.11
CA GLY A 402 4.28 -29.39 7.49
C GLY A 402 3.05 -29.92 8.22
N ALA A 403 2.71 -29.36 9.38
CA ALA A 403 1.57 -29.72 10.20
C ALA A 403 0.87 -28.48 10.74
N VAL A 404 -0.43 -28.55 10.77
CA VAL A 404 -1.39 -27.57 11.29
C VAL A 404 -1.13 -27.36 12.78
N LEU A 405 -0.24 -26.44 13.15
CA LEU A 405 -0.09 -26.08 14.55
C LEU A 405 -1.20 -25.10 14.95
N ASP A 406 -1.87 -25.44 16.03
CA ASP A 406 -2.75 -24.52 16.75
C ASP A 406 -1.90 -23.28 17.18
N PRO A 407 -2.43 -22.06 17.10
CA PRO A 407 -1.72 -20.85 17.57
C PRO A 407 -1.20 -20.95 19.00
N ALA A 408 -1.92 -21.61 19.90
CA ALA A 408 -1.46 -21.87 21.26
C ALA A 408 -0.22 -22.78 21.28
N GLN A 409 -0.21 -23.84 20.47
CA GLN A 409 0.95 -24.71 20.31
C GLN A 409 2.14 -23.97 19.68
N THR A 410 1.91 -23.07 18.75
CA THR A 410 2.95 -22.22 18.15
C THR A 410 3.60 -21.33 19.22
N LEU A 411 2.80 -20.77 20.13
CA LEU A 411 3.33 -19.99 21.25
C LEU A 411 4.22 -20.85 22.15
N ASP A 412 3.72 -21.98 22.63
CA ASP A 412 4.38 -22.80 23.61
C ASP A 412 5.57 -23.60 23.06
N SER A 413 5.44 -24.15 21.84
CA SER A 413 6.47 -25.02 21.25
C SER A 413 7.57 -24.27 20.48
N PHE A 414 7.32 -23.05 20.05
CA PHE A 414 8.26 -22.28 19.22
C PHE A 414 8.60 -20.91 19.81
N LEU A 415 7.61 -20.05 20.03
CA LEU A 415 7.88 -18.66 20.41
C LEU A 415 8.39 -18.52 21.84
N MET A 416 7.88 -19.28 22.79
CA MET A 416 8.39 -19.26 24.17
C MET A 416 9.81 -19.81 24.25
N PRO A 417 10.17 -20.96 23.67
CA PRO A 417 11.55 -21.42 23.54
C PRO A 417 12.48 -20.41 22.85
N PHE A 418 12.01 -19.75 21.79
CA PHE A 418 12.75 -18.67 21.12
C PHE A 418 13.07 -17.52 22.08
N ILE A 419 12.08 -17.06 22.87
CA ILE A 419 12.27 -16.00 23.85
C ILE A 419 13.28 -16.41 24.94
N GLU A 420 13.18 -17.62 25.44
CA GLU A 420 14.12 -18.11 26.47
C GLU A 420 15.54 -18.20 25.94
N GLN A 421 15.73 -18.65 24.71
CA GLN A 421 17.03 -18.63 24.03
C GLN A 421 17.54 -17.20 23.84
N ALA A 422 16.66 -16.28 23.40
CA ALA A 422 16.98 -14.86 23.21
C ALA A 422 17.43 -14.20 24.54
N LYS A 423 16.71 -14.46 25.64
CA LYS A 423 17.06 -13.94 26.98
C LYS A 423 18.43 -14.42 27.42
N ARG A 424 18.72 -15.73 27.27
CA ARG A 424 20.02 -16.31 27.63
C ARG A 424 21.13 -15.67 26.82
N LEU A 425 20.97 -15.56 25.50
CA LEU A 425 21.96 -14.93 24.64
C LEU A 425 22.21 -13.45 25.01
N LEU A 426 21.19 -12.68 25.28
CA LEU A 426 21.33 -11.28 25.69
C LEU A 426 22.01 -11.13 27.04
N THR A 427 21.79 -12.05 27.95
CA THR A 427 22.49 -12.08 29.25
C THR A 427 23.98 -12.35 29.05
N MET A 428 24.34 -13.40 28.31
CA MET A 428 25.72 -13.73 27.99
C MET A 428 26.47 -12.62 27.24
N MET A 429 25.77 -11.92 26.34
CA MET A 429 26.34 -10.76 25.64
C MET A 429 26.72 -9.63 26.63
N LYS A 430 25.88 -9.36 27.64
CA LYS A 430 26.16 -8.36 28.68
C LYS A 430 27.31 -8.75 29.60
N GLU A 431 27.42 -10.03 29.93
CA GLU A 431 28.52 -10.56 30.77
C GLU A 431 29.88 -10.49 30.05
N ASN A 432 29.88 -10.64 28.71
CA ASN A 432 31.09 -10.56 27.89
C ASN A 432 31.50 -9.13 27.51
N GLU A 433 30.71 -8.13 27.85
CA GLU A 433 31.02 -6.69 27.63
C GLU A 433 31.62 -6.03 28.89
N ASN A 434 31.55 -6.71 30.07
CA ASN A 434 32.17 -6.30 31.32
C ASN A 434 33.50 -7.04 31.52
#